data_9a814bc324faa0fa375611c18e43e978
#
_entry.id   9a814bc324faa0fa375611c18e43e978
#
_cell.length_a   1.000
_cell.length_b   1.000
_cell.length_c   1.000
_cell.angle_alpha   90.00
_cell.angle_beta   90.00
_cell.angle_gamma   90.00
#
_symmetry.space_group_name_H-M   'P 1'
#
loop_
_entity.id
_entity.type
_entity.pdbx_description
1 polymer ?
#
loop_
_entity_poly.entity_id
_entity_poly.type
_entity_poly.pdbx_seq_one_letter_code
_entity_poly.pdbx_strand_id
1 'polypeptide(L)'
;MRDSFDIKRWIENPDELLLIAGPCSVESKEQLFEAATKLSELHQVKILRGGIWKPRTRPNGFEGIGENGLKWMKEFSDDSGLPFMTEVATPEHVELALRYEIDALWIGARTTANPFSMQQLADALEGCDVPVFVKNPIAADLKLWIGAFERLASSGIKHLVAIHRGFQDINASPYRNNPRWEIPIELHRQNPNIPIITDISHICGCRDILQQTAQKALDLATNGLMIESHCNPEVALTDAEQQITPRDLRSLLANLVIHKTNSNNADFLLQELRTQIDNIDDELLHLLAKRSEISSKIGVIKKENNLAV
;
A
#
# COMPACT_ATOMS: atom_id res chain seq x y z
N MET A 1 -5.09 11.42 -16.36
CA MET A 1 -4.00 10.44 -16.62
C MET A 1 -4.48 9.52 -17.73
N ARG A 2 -3.84 9.57 -18.93
CA ARG A 2 -4.40 8.92 -20.14
C ARG A 2 -3.86 7.52 -20.44
N ASP A 3 -2.75 7.09 -19.84
CA ASP A 3 -2.20 5.76 -20.07
C ASP A 3 -2.15 5.01 -18.73
N SER A 4 -2.81 3.85 -18.70
CA SER A 4 -2.77 2.95 -17.55
C SER A 4 -1.41 2.26 -17.50
N PHE A 5 -0.78 2.23 -16.30
CA PHE A 5 0.35 1.33 -16.08
C PHE A 5 -0.12 -0.10 -16.32
N ASP A 6 0.51 -0.75 -17.27
CA ASP A 6 0.24 -2.17 -17.47
C ASP A 6 0.99 -2.98 -16.42
N ILE A 7 0.34 -3.25 -15.30
CA ILE A 7 0.82 -4.14 -14.24
C ILE A 7 1.12 -5.54 -14.79
N LYS A 8 0.58 -5.88 -15.99
CA LYS A 8 0.83 -7.12 -16.71
C LYS A 8 2.30 -7.32 -17.10
N ARG A 9 3.13 -6.29 -17.02
CA ARG A 9 4.58 -6.45 -17.18
C ARG A 9 5.15 -7.51 -16.21
N TRP A 10 4.52 -7.68 -15.04
CA TRP A 10 4.95 -8.63 -14.01
C TRP A 10 3.92 -9.73 -13.72
N ILE A 11 2.75 -9.68 -14.34
CA ILE A 11 1.67 -10.64 -14.15
C ILE A 11 1.27 -11.15 -15.54
N GLU A 12 1.47 -12.44 -15.79
CA GLU A 12 1.11 -13.06 -17.09
C GLU A 12 -0.40 -13.27 -17.23
N ASN A 13 -1.08 -13.48 -16.11
CA ASN A 13 -2.53 -13.73 -16.07
C ASN A 13 -3.23 -12.57 -15.32
N PRO A 14 -4.28 -11.94 -15.88
CA PRO A 14 -5.02 -10.86 -15.23
C PRO A 14 -5.68 -11.27 -13.89
N ASP A 15 -5.85 -12.56 -13.65
CA ASP A 15 -6.36 -13.09 -12.37
C ASP A 15 -5.26 -13.34 -11.33
N GLU A 16 -3.97 -13.10 -11.67
CA GLU A 16 -2.87 -13.20 -10.72
C GLU A 16 -2.73 -11.93 -9.88
N LEU A 17 -2.38 -12.15 -8.62
CA LEU A 17 -2.07 -11.09 -7.66
C LEU A 17 -0.61 -10.65 -7.82
N LEU A 18 -0.34 -9.36 -7.92
CA LEU A 18 1.02 -8.85 -7.83
C LEU A 18 1.54 -8.97 -6.40
N LEU A 19 2.38 -9.95 -6.15
CA LEU A 19 3.00 -10.16 -4.84
C LEU A 19 4.42 -9.58 -4.80
N ILE A 20 4.62 -8.64 -3.88
CA ILE A 20 5.90 -8.00 -3.59
C ILE A 20 6.34 -8.47 -2.21
N ALA A 21 7.49 -9.14 -2.11
CA ALA A 21 7.98 -9.66 -0.84
C ALA A 21 9.49 -9.42 -0.65
N GLY A 22 9.93 -9.35 0.59
CA GLY A 22 11.34 -9.17 0.94
C GLY A 22 11.51 -8.46 2.29
N PRO A 23 12.73 -8.31 2.78
CA PRO A 23 12.97 -7.74 4.09
C PRO A 23 12.53 -6.27 4.20
N CYS A 24 12.23 -5.84 5.42
CA CYS A 24 12.01 -4.42 5.72
C CYS A 24 13.24 -3.61 5.31
N SER A 25 14.41 -4.02 5.77
CA SER A 25 15.71 -3.47 5.33
C SER A 25 16.68 -4.55 4.88
N VAL A 26 17.53 -4.17 3.92
CA VAL A 26 18.73 -4.94 3.60
C VAL A 26 19.77 -4.62 4.67
N GLU A 27 20.30 -5.65 5.31
CA GLU A 27 21.19 -5.54 6.47
C GLU A 27 22.60 -6.06 6.16
N SER A 28 22.69 -7.12 5.38
CA SER A 28 23.92 -7.68 4.81
C SER A 28 23.65 -8.38 3.50
N LYS A 29 24.72 -8.74 2.75
CA LYS A 29 24.60 -9.51 1.53
C LYS A 29 24.02 -10.90 1.81
N GLU A 30 24.49 -11.54 2.85
CA GLU A 30 24.07 -12.89 3.28
C GLU A 30 22.58 -12.90 3.63
N GLN A 31 22.11 -11.92 4.42
CA GLN A 31 20.71 -11.79 4.80
C GLN A 31 19.83 -11.58 3.58
N LEU A 32 20.21 -10.68 2.66
CA LEU A 32 19.47 -10.41 1.43
C LEU A 32 19.36 -11.66 0.56
N PHE A 33 20.50 -12.31 0.28
CA PHE A 33 20.57 -13.48 -0.61
C PHE A 33 19.82 -14.67 -0.02
N GLU A 34 19.93 -14.93 1.29
CA GLU A 34 19.17 -16.00 1.95
C GLU A 34 17.66 -15.76 1.85
N ALA A 35 17.20 -14.54 2.14
CA ALA A 35 15.79 -14.21 2.06
C ALA A 35 15.29 -14.28 0.61
N ALA A 36 16.01 -13.67 -0.33
CA ALA A 36 15.65 -13.60 -1.74
C ALA A 36 15.62 -14.98 -2.40
N THR A 37 16.60 -15.86 -2.13
CA THR A 37 16.61 -17.24 -2.63
C THR A 37 15.38 -18.01 -2.18
N LYS A 38 15.03 -17.95 -0.89
CA LYS A 38 13.83 -18.64 -0.39
C LYS A 38 12.53 -18.06 -0.95
N LEU A 39 12.51 -16.75 -1.24
CA LEU A 39 11.37 -16.07 -1.84
C LEU A 39 11.24 -16.39 -3.33
N SER A 40 12.35 -16.57 -4.06
CA SER A 40 12.34 -16.94 -5.48
C SER A 40 11.77 -18.32 -5.74
N GLU A 41 11.78 -19.21 -4.74
CA GLU A 41 11.11 -20.51 -4.81
C GLU A 41 9.55 -20.40 -4.77
N LEU A 42 9.03 -19.22 -4.39
CA LEU A 42 7.59 -18.93 -4.38
C LEU A 42 7.21 -18.24 -5.70
N HIS A 43 6.73 -19.00 -6.67
CA HIS A 43 6.35 -18.49 -8.00
C HIS A 43 5.35 -17.33 -7.99
N GLN A 44 4.62 -17.18 -6.88
CA GLN A 44 3.71 -16.05 -6.68
C GLN A 44 4.44 -14.73 -6.43
N VAL A 45 5.68 -14.76 -5.90
CA VAL A 45 6.49 -13.54 -5.70
C VAL A 45 6.97 -13.06 -7.06
N LYS A 46 6.56 -11.85 -7.44
CA LYS A 46 6.88 -11.25 -8.74
C LYS A 46 7.94 -10.15 -8.65
N ILE A 47 8.05 -9.51 -7.49
CA ILE A 47 9.05 -8.46 -7.24
C ILE A 47 9.62 -8.68 -5.84
N LEU A 48 10.94 -8.62 -5.72
CA LEU A 48 11.64 -8.59 -4.44
C LEU A 48 11.73 -7.15 -3.96
N ARG A 49 11.54 -6.93 -2.65
CA ARG A 49 11.69 -5.63 -2.02
C ARG A 49 12.82 -5.61 -1.00
N GLY A 50 13.45 -4.46 -0.83
CA GLY A 50 14.37 -4.24 0.28
C GLY A 50 14.63 -2.75 0.48
N GLY A 51 14.46 -2.24 1.71
CA GLY A 51 14.82 -0.87 2.04
C GLY A 51 16.30 -0.75 2.33
N ILE A 52 17.00 0.17 1.67
CA ILE A 52 18.44 0.40 1.88
C ILE A 52 18.73 1.76 2.50
N TRP A 53 17.75 2.64 2.52
CA TRP A 53 17.75 3.92 3.24
C TRP A 53 16.55 3.95 4.17
N LYS A 54 16.79 4.22 5.46
CA LYS A 54 15.75 4.16 6.50
C LYS A 54 15.60 5.50 7.21
N PRO A 55 14.54 6.27 6.91
CA PRO A 55 14.25 7.49 7.67
C PRO A 55 13.84 7.12 9.09
N ARG A 56 14.70 7.44 10.06
CA ARG A 56 14.44 7.15 11.48
C ARG A 56 13.83 8.35 12.19
N THR A 57 12.82 8.09 13.02
CA THR A 57 12.21 9.11 13.88
C THR A 57 13.17 9.53 15.01
N ARG A 58 14.00 8.59 15.49
CA ARG A 58 15.01 8.86 16.50
C ARG A 58 16.39 8.56 15.92
N PRO A 59 17.43 9.36 16.27
CA PRO A 59 18.81 9.09 15.88
C PRO A 59 19.31 7.79 16.52
N ASN A 60 20.43 7.28 16.03
CA ASN A 60 21.13 6.08 16.54
C ASN A 60 20.42 4.74 16.25
N GLY A 61 19.45 4.69 15.33
CA GLY A 61 18.92 3.43 14.77
C GLY A 61 19.68 3.03 13.52
N PHE A 62 19.44 1.81 13.04
CA PHE A 62 19.96 1.37 11.75
C PHE A 62 19.36 2.21 10.62
N GLU A 63 20.16 3.00 9.91
CA GLU A 63 19.71 3.92 8.87
C GLU A 63 19.76 3.32 7.46
N GLY A 64 20.12 2.04 7.36
CA GLY A 64 20.24 1.32 6.10
C GLY A 64 21.69 1.12 5.67
N ILE A 65 21.90 0.30 4.65
CA ILE A 65 23.23 -0.06 4.11
C ILE A 65 23.65 0.85 2.95
N GLY A 66 22.73 1.65 2.42
CA GLY A 66 22.99 2.58 1.33
C GLY A 66 23.35 1.86 0.00
N GLU A 67 24.28 2.45 -0.76
CA GLU A 67 24.65 2.03 -2.11
C GLU A 67 25.10 0.57 -2.22
N ASN A 68 25.70 -0.01 -1.17
CA ASN A 68 26.08 -1.42 -1.19
C ASN A 68 24.86 -2.34 -1.37
N GLY A 69 23.70 -1.95 -0.83
CA GLY A 69 22.46 -2.68 -1.03
C GLY A 69 22.03 -2.74 -2.48
N LEU A 70 22.21 -1.66 -3.26
CA LEU A 70 21.90 -1.63 -4.69
C LEU A 70 22.76 -2.63 -5.48
N LYS A 71 24.07 -2.71 -5.16
CA LYS A 71 24.99 -3.66 -5.78
C LYS A 71 24.52 -5.10 -5.57
N TRP A 72 24.13 -5.43 -4.36
CA TRP A 72 23.69 -6.78 -4.02
C TRP A 72 22.32 -7.11 -4.63
N MET A 73 21.39 -6.13 -4.68
CA MET A 73 20.11 -6.31 -5.35
C MET A 73 20.30 -6.56 -6.85
N LYS A 74 21.14 -5.76 -7.51
CA LYS A 74 21.45 -5.93 -8.93
C LYS A 74 22.09 -7.30 -9.19
N GLU A 75 23.09 -7.68 -8.40
CA GLU A 75 23.75 -8.98 -8.51
C GLU A 75 22.74 -10.13 -8.43
N PHE A 76 21.83 -10.11 -7.45
CA PHE A 76 20.82 -11.15 -7.30
C PHE A 76 19.78 -11.12 -8.43
N SER A 77 19.35 -9.94 -8.86
CA SER A 77 18.39 -9.78 -9.96
C SER A 77 18.96 -10.35 -11.28
N ASP A 78 20.22 -10.06 -11.58
CA ASP A 78 20.89 -10.57 -12.78
C ASP A 78 20.99 -12.11 -12.77
N ASP A 79 21.25 -12.70 -11.61
CA ASP A 79 21.40 -14.15 -11.46
C ASP A 79 20.04 -14.89 -11.47
N SER A 80 19.01 -14.31 -10.86
CA SER A 80 17.70 -14.96 -10.65
C SER A 80 16.65 -14.60 -11.69
N GLY A 81 16.81 -13.47 -12.37
CA GLY A 81 15.79 -12.89 -13.24
C GLY A 81 14.61 -12.25 -12.51
N LEU A 82 14.60 -12.21 -11.17
CA LEU A 82 13.55 -11.57 -10.39
C LEU A 82 13.84 -10.07 -10.20
N PRO A 83 12.88 -9.19 -10.53
CA PRO A 83 13.05 -7.76 -10.34
C PRO A 83 13.13 -7.37 -8.88
N PHE A 84 13.91 -6.33 -8.58
CA PHE A 84 14.01 -5.70 -7.27
C PHE A 84 13.42 -4.31 -7.25
N MET A 85 12.86 -3.94 -6.09
CA MET A 85 12.45 -2.57 -5.80
C MET A 85 13.02 -2.08 -4.47
N THR A 86 13.28 -0.77 -4.39
CA THR A 86 13.76 -0.11 -3.18
C THR A 86 13.08 1.24 -2.93
N GLU A 87 13.18 1.74 -1.68
CA GLU A 87 12.69 3.09 -1.31
C GLU A 87 13.63 4.17 -1.82
N VAL A 88 13.05 5.26 -2.34
CA VAL A 88 13.76 6.50 -2.64
C VAL A 88 13.09 7.67 -1.92
N ALA A 89 13.91 8.61 -1.42
CA ALA A 89 13.43 9.77 -0.67
C ALA A 89 14.08 11.09 -1.10
N THR A 90 15.16 11.01 -1.88
CA THR A 90 15.89 12.19 -2.39
C THR A 90 16.28 11.98 -3.85
N PRO A 91 16.59 13.05 -4.60
CA PRO A 91 17.11 12.96 -5.97
C PRO A 91 18.35 12.05 -6.08
N GLU A 92 19.26 12.10 -5.12
CA GLU A 92 20.48 11.29 -5.09
C GLU A 92 20.15 9.79 -4.97
N HIS A 93 19.10 9.44 -4.21
CA HIS A 93 18.63 8.06 -4.13
C HIS A 93 18.08 7.57 -5.48
N VAL A 94 17.35 8.43 -6.19
CA VAL A 94 16.86 8.12 -7.54
C VAL A 94 18.01 7.92 -8.50
N GLU A 95 18.98 8.84 -8.54
CA GLU A 95 20.16 8.74 -9.43
C GLU A 95 20.93 7.44 -9.19
N LEU A 96 21.18 7.10 -7.91
CA LEU A 96 21.88 5.88 -7.56
C LEU A 96 21.08 4.63 -7.97
N ALA A 97 19.77 4.58 -7.66
CA ALA A 97 18.94 3.43 -8.00
C ALA A 97 18.86 3.20 -9.52
N LEU A 98 18.74 4.26 -10.31
CA LEU A 98 18.75 4.20 -11.78
C LEU A 98 20.12 3.76 -12.34
N ARG A 99 21.22 4.21 -11.73
CA ARG A 99 22.60 3.80 -12.13
C ARG A 99 22.82 2.31 -11.92
N TYR A 100 22.20 1.73 -10.91
CA TYR A 100 22.24 0.28 -10.64
C TYR A 100 21.10 -0.49 -11.32
N GLU A 101 20.34 0.15 -12.20
CA GLU A 101 19.26 -0.46 -12.96
C GLU A 101 18.24 -1.20 -12.08
N ILE A 102 17.86 -0.59 -10.95
CA ILE A 102 16.81 -1.13 -10.08
C ILE A 102 15.47 -1.08 -10.83
N ASP A 103 14.74 -2.19 -10.84
CA ASP A 103 13.59 -2.43 -11.72
C ASP A 103 12.35 -1.59 -11.36
N ALA A 104 12.19 -1.22 -10.08
CA ALA A 104 11.09 -0.37 -9.62
C ALA A 104 11.48 0.41 -8.36
N LEU A 105 10.84 1.55 -8.17
CA LEU A 105 11.10 2.42 -7.00
C LEU A 105 9.83 2.61 -6.20
N TRP A 106 9.93 2.74 -4.87
CA TRP A 106 8.81 3.24 -4.09
C TRP A 106 9.17 4.50 -3.31
N ILE A 107 8.18 5.37 -3.18
CA ILE A 107 8.25 6.59 -2.37
C ILE A 107 7.57 6.32 -1.04
N GLY A 108 8.31 6.55 0.06
CA GLY A 108 7.84 6.28 1.42
C GLY A 108 6.77 7.25 1.88
N ALA A 109 5.94 6.83 2.85
CA ALA A 109 4.81 7.61 3.37
C ALA A 109 5.20 8.99 3.95
N ARG A 110 6.40 9.12 4.54
CA ARG A 110 6.90 10.40 5.06
C ARG A 110 7.27 11.36 3.94
N THR A 111 7.87 10.84 2.87
CA THR A 111 8.23 11.61 1.68
C THR A 111 6.98 12.04 0.92
N THR A 112 6.02 11.14 0.72
CA THR A 112 4.72 11.44 0.10
C THR A 112 3.96 12.57 0.81
N ALA A 113 4.12 12.69 2.14
CA ALA A 113 3.50 13.75 2.92
C ALA A 113 4.10 15.14 2.69
N ASN A 114 5.21 15.26 1.96
CA ASN A 114 5.89 16.53 1.72
C ASN A 114 5.87 16.91 0.23
N PRO A 115 5.05 17.90 -0.18
CA PRO A 115 4.96 18.32 -1.58
C PRO A 115 6.28 18.82 -2.20
N PHE A 116 7.19 19.39 -1.41
CA PHE A 116 8.51 19.83 -1.90
C PHE A 116 9.38 18.62 -2.23
N SER A 117 9.45 17.63 -1.34
CA SER A 117 10.18 16.40 -1.61
C SER A 117 9.59 15.63 -2.80
N MET A 118 8.25 15.60 -2.91
CA MET A 118 7.57 14.99 -4.06
C MET A 118 7.92 15.68 -5.37
N GLN A 119 8.03 17.02 -5.38
CA GLN A 119 8.44 17.74 -6.57
C GLN A 119 9.90 17.44 -6.95
N GLN A 120 10.82 17.45 -5.98
CA GLN A 120 12.22 17.10 -6.22
C GLN A 120 12.38 15.69 -6.81
N LEU A 121 11.60 14.72 -6.31
CA LEU A 121 11.61 13.36 -6.85
C LEU A 121 11.01 13.29 -8.25
N ALA A 122 9.93 14.05 -8.51
CA ALA A 122 9.30 14.12 -9.82
C ALA A 122 10.27 14.70 -10.87
N ASP A 123 11.02 15.75 -10.50
CA ASP A 123 12.04 16.37 -11.36
C ASP A 123 13.21 15.40 -11.63
N ALA A 124 13.66 14.65 -10.60
CA ALA A 124 14.74 13.66 -10.73
C ALA A 124 14.35 12.43 -11.56
N LEU A 125 13.07 12.14 -11.66
CA LEU A 125 12.51 11.02 -12.43
C LEU A 125 12.08 11.43 -13.84
N GLU A 126 12.20 12.72 -14.22
CA GLU A 126 11.79 13.18 -15.54
C GLU A 126 12.49 12.40 -16.66
N GLY A 127 11.71 11.91 -17.61
CA GLY A 127 12.23 11.12 -18.74
C GLY A 127 12.58 9.66 -18.43
N CYS A 128 12.41 9.20 -17.18
CA CYS A 128 12.66 7.82 -16.80
C CYS A 128 11.42 6.94 -17.06
N ASP A 129 11.66 5.68 -17.48
CA ASP A 129 10.60 4.69 -17.71
C ASP A 129 10.50 3.65 -16.58
N VAL A 130 11.05 3.99 -15.39
CA VAL A 130 11.00 3.13 -14.22
C VAL A 130 9.64 3.24 -13.55
N PRO A 131 9.00 2.13 -13.15
CA PRO A 131 7.77 2.15 -12.39
C PRO A 131 7.96 2.75 -10.98
N VAL A 132 7.06 3.65 -10.60
CA VAL A 132 7.10 4.35 -9.32
C VAL A 132 5.87 4.03 -8.49
N PHE A 133 6.10 3.41 -7.35
CA PHE A 133 5.09 3.04 -6.38
C PHE A 133 5.02 4.11 -5.28
N VAL A 134 3.85 4.64 -5.00
CA VAL A 134 3.67 5.74 -4.06
C VAL A 134 2.88 5.30 -2.84
N LYS A 135 3.54 5.20 -1.67
CA LYS A 135 2.84 4.92 -0.41
C LYS A 135 1.90 6.09 -0.07
N ASN A 136 0.72 5.79 0.49
CA ASN A 136 -0.11 6.85 1.04
C ASN A 136 0.62 7.66 2.12
N PRO A 137 0.32 8.96 2.28
CA PRO A 137 0.90 9.78 3.34
C PRO A 137 0.55 9.23 4.73
N ILE A 138 1.31 9.61 5.74
CA ILE A 138 1.08 9.16 7.13
C ILE A 138 -0.30 9.60 7.62
N ALA A 139 -0.68 10.84 7.33
CA ALA A 139 -2.01 11.38 7.63
C ALA A 139 -3.05 10.82 6.66
N ALA A 140 -4.29 10.67 7.13
CA ALA A 140 -5.43 10.24 6.33
C ALA A 140 -5.92 11.38 5.41
N ASP A 141 -5.11 11.73 4.42
CA ASP A 141 -5.35 12.83 3.47
C ASP A 141 -5.27 12.31 2.03
N LEU A 142 -6.44 12.07 1.45
CA LEU A 142 -6.56 11.61 0.06
C LEU A 142 -6.06 12.66 -0.95
N LYS A 143 -6.30 13.94 -0.71
CA LYS A 143 -5.89 15.01 -1.63
C LYS A 143 -4.37 15.10 -1.73
N LEU A 144 -3.68 14.93 -0.60
CA LEU A 144 -2.23 14.90 -0.55
C LEU A 144 -1.67 13.70 -1.32
N TRP A 145 -2.33 12.54 -1.22
CA TRP A 145 -1.92 11.34 -1.98
C TRP A 145 -2.15 11.51 -3.49
N ILE A 146 -3.31 12.04 -3.89
CA ILE A 146 -3.61 12.36 -5.30
C ILE A 146 -2.62 13.39 -5.84
N GLY A 147 -2.33 14.44 -5.08
CA GLY A 147 -1.37 15.47 -5.47
C GLY A 147 0.06 14.95 -5.68
N ALA A 148 0.45 13.89 -4.97
CA ALA A 148 1.73 13.21 -5.21
C ALA A 148 1.74 12.53 -6.60
N PHE A 149 0.66 11.83 -6.99
CA PHE A 149 0.53 11.25 -8.33
C PHE A 149 0.49 12.29 -9.44
N GLU A 150 -0.24 13.39 -9.21
CA GLU A 150 -0.35 14.46 -10.19
C GLU A 150 1.02 15.11 -10.49
N ARG A 151 1.88 15.31 -9.47
CA ARG A 151 3.25 15.83 -9.66
C ARG A 151 4.10 14.88 -10.50
N LEU A 152 4.11 13.60 -10.15
CA LEU A 152 4.86 12.58 -10.91
C LEU A 152 4.35 12.48 -12.35
N ALA A 153 3.03 12.43 -12.55
CA ALA A 153 2.44 12.38 -13.89
C ALA A 153 2.75 13.64 -14.72
N SER A 154 2.80 14.84 -14.09
CA SER A 154 3.14 16.10 -14.76
C SER A 154 4.60 16.14 -15.21
N SER A 155 5.50 15.43 -14.52
CA SER A 155 6.90 15.24 -14.95
C SER A 155 7.08 14.06 -15.93
N GLY A 156 5.98 13.51 -16.46
CA GLY A 156 6.03 12.52 -17.53
C GLY A 156 6.17 11.06 -17.07
N ILE A 157 6.12 10.78 -15.75
CA ILE A 157 6.17 9.39 -15.25
C ILE A 157 4.86 8.69 -15.60
N LYS A 158 4.96 7.60 -16.37
CA LYS A 158 3.79 6.87 -16.91
C LYS A 158 3.34 5.74 -16.02
N HIS A 159 4.28 5.07 -15.35
CA HIS A 159 4.07 3.83 -14.62
C HIS A 159 3.92 4.11 -13.12
N LEU A 160 2.71 4.48 -12.69
CA LEU A 160 2.38 4.87 -11.32
C LEU A 160 1.49 3.82 -10.65
N VAL A 161 1.87 3.40 -9.44
CA VAL A 161 1.15 2.42 -8.62
C VAL A 161 0.97 2.98 -7.21
N ALA A 162 -0.19 2.84 -6.62
CA ALA A 162 -0.45 3.21 -5.25
C ALA A 162 -0.07 2.07 -4.29
N ILE A 163 0.58 2.39 -3.16
CA ILE A 163 0.75 1.46 -2.05
C ILE A 163 -0.06 1.96 -0.87
N HIS A 164 -1.09 1.20 -0.52
CA HIS A 164 -1.86 1.42 0.69
C HIS A 164 -1.18 0.73 1.88
N ARG A 165 -0.65 1.52 2.83
CA ARG A 165 0.05 1.03 4.03
C ARG A 165 -0.63 1.40 5.34
N GLY A 166 -1.88 1.90 5.29
CA GLY A 166 -2.60 2.43 6.43
C GLY A 166 -2.15 3.84 6.83
N PHE A 167 -2.87 4.42 7.78
CA PHE A 167 -2.69 5.81 8.21
C PHE A 167 -2.44 5.85 9.72
N GLN A 168 -1.69 6.84 10.17
CA GLN A 168 -1.49 7.05 11.60
C GLN A 168 -2.83 7.44 12.25
N ASP A 169 -3.16 6.78 13.35
CA ASP A 169 -4.29 7.09 14.20
C ASP A 169 -3.83 7.21 15.65
N ILE A 170 -4.43 8.14 16.39
CA ILE A 170 -4.19 8.32 17.83
C ILE A 170 -5.08 7.41 18.67
N ASN A 171 -6.12 6.85 18.07
CA ASN A 171 -7.03 5.96 18.77
C ASN A 171 -6.45 4.55 18.88
N ALA A 172 -6.82 3.85 19.93
CA ALA A 172 -6.46 2.44 20.10
C ALA A 172 -7.04 1.60 18.94
N SER A 173 -6.18 0.84 18.29
CA SER A 173 -6.51 0.01 17.15
C SER A 173 -5.66 -1.28 17.22
N PRO A 174 -6.15 -2.42 16.73
CA PRO A 174 -5.33 -3.60 16.57
C PRO A 174 -4.24 -3.41 15.51
N TYR A 175 -4.37 -2.39 14.68
CA TYR A 175 -3.43 -2.06 13.60
C TYR A 175 -2.39 -1.05 14.08
N ARG A 176 -1.16 -1.21 13.62
CA ARG A 176 -0.11 -0.18 13.77
C ARG A 176 -0.46 1.08 13.01
N ASN A 177 -1.03 0.92 11.81
CA ASN A 177 -1.55 2.00 11.00
C ASN A 177 -2.97 1.62 10.55
N ASN A 178 -3.95 2.41 10.98
CA ASN A 178 -5.35 2.17 10.68
C ASN A 178 -5.56 2.11 9.15
N PRO A 179 -6.13 1.04 8.59
CA PRO A 179 -6.26 0.89 7.15
C PRO A 179 -7.15 1.93 6.48
N ARG A 180 -8.18 2.46 7.19
CA ARG A 180 -9.06 3.48 6.59
C ARG A 180 -9.45 3.12 5.16
N TRP A 181 -10.04 1.95 4.97
CA TRP A 181 -10.32 1.34 3.66
C TRP A 181 -11.11 2.25 2.72
N GLU A 182 -11.90 3.16 3.26
CA GLU A 182 -12.62 4.18 2.48
C GLU A 182 -11.70 5.06 1.64
N ILE A 183 -10.45 5.30 2.08
CA ILE A 183 -9.51 6.18 1.35
C ILE A 183 -8.95 5.52 0.09
N PRO A 184 -8.38 4.29 0.11
CA PRO A 184 -7.96 3.64 -1.13
C PRO A 184 -9.13 3.32 -2.06
N ILE A 185 -10.33 3.01 -1.55
CA ILE A 185 -11.52 2.84 -2.36
C ILE A 185 -11.86 4.15 -3.10
N GLU A 186 -11.84 5.28 -2.40
CA GLU A 186 -12.11 6.59 -3.00
C GLU A 186 -11.00 7.02 -3.97
N LEU A 187 -9.72 6.69 -3.68
CA LEU A 187 -8.63 6.87 -4.65
C LEU A 187 -8.92 6.13 -5.95
N HIS A 188 -9.30 4.85 -5.87
CA HIS A 188 -9.61 4.03 -7.04
C HIS A 188 -10.83 4.59 -7.80
N ARG A 189 -11.87 5.03 -7.09
CA ARG A 189 -13.05 5.64 -7.70
C ARG A 189 -12.70 6.89 -8.51
N GLN A 190 -11.81 7.75 -7.99
CA GLN A 190 -11.39 8.98 -8.69
C GLN A 190 -10.33 8.72 -9.76
N ASN A 191 -9.49 7.71 -9.60
CA ASN A 191 -8.36 7.38 -10.46
C ASN A 191 -8.31 5.87 -10.76
N PRO A 192 -9.28 5.31 -11.51
CA PRO A 192 -9.41 3.86 -11.74
C PRO A 192 -8.21 3.24 -12.47
N ASN A 193 -7.39 4.06 -13.12
CA ASN A 193 -6.22 3.63 -13.86
C ASN A 193 -4.95 3.48 -12.98
N ILE A 194 -5.02 3.87 -11.69
CA ILE A 194 -3.90 3.67 -10.76
C ILE A 194 -4.14 2.35 -10.01
N PRO A 195 -3.33 1.31 -10.26
CA PRO A 195 -3.41 0.07 -9.48
C PRO A 195 -3.07 0.32 -8.02
N ILE A 196 -3.71 -0.43 -7.12
CA ILE A 196 -3.48 -0.32 -5.68
C ILE A 196 -2.89 -1.63 -5.15
N ILE A 197 -1.74 -1.55 -4.50
CA ILE A 197 -1.10 -2.63 -3.77
C ILE A 197 -1.29 -2.37 -2.27
N THR A 198 -1.66 -3.39 -1.50
CA THR A 198 -1.82 -3.25 -0.05
C THR A 198 -0.59 -3.78 0.70
N ASP A 199 0.09 -2.90 1.43
CA ASP A 199 1.22 -3.24 2.30
C ASP A 199 0.68 -3.66 3.69
N ILE A 200 0.40 -4.95 3.81
CA ILE A 200 -0.23 -5.52 5.01
C ILE A 200 0.70 -5.51 6.22
N SER A 201 2.01 -5.62 6.02
CA SER A 201 2.98 -5.61 7.13
C SER A 201 2.97 -4.29 7.87
N HIS A 202 2.95 -3.17 7.15
CA HIS A 202 2.89 -1.85 7.77
C HIS A 202 1.50 -1.49 8.32
N ILE A 203 0.43 -2.02 7.75
CA ILE A 203 -0.92 -1.91 8.33
C ILE A 203 -0.95 -2.61 9.68
N CYS A 204 -0.56 -3.88 9.72
CA CYS A 204 -0.68 -4.71 10.90
C CYS A 204 0.31 -4.33 12.01
N GLY A 205 1.59 -4.20 11.68
CA GLY A 205 2.66 -3.97 12.66
C GLY A 205 2.98 -5.20 13.53
N CYS A 206 2.28 -6.31 13.33
CA CYS A 206 2.47 -7.61 14.00
C CYS A 206 2.05 -8.73 13.06
N ARG A 207 2.41 -9.98 13.40
CA ARG A 207 2.17 -11.16 12.56
C ARG A 207 0.74 -11.68 12.66
N ASP A 208 0.12 -11.53 13.83
CA ASP A 208 -1.12 -12.22 14.20
C ASP A 208 -2.32 -11.88 13.31
N ILE A 209 -2.36 -10.67 12.79
CA ILE A 209 -3.49 -10.17 11.98
C ILE A 209 -3.18 -10.07 10.48
N LEU A 210 -1.99 -10.53 10.03
CA LEU A 210 -1.60 -10.47 8.62
C LEU A 210 -2.57 -11.22 7.71
N GLN A 211 -2.96 -12.45 8.08
CA GLN A 211 -3.83 -13.30 7.27
C GLN A 211 -5.20 -12.64 7.02
N GLN A 212 -5.85 -12.17 8.08
CA GLN A 212 -7.16 -11.53 7.96
C GLN A 212 -7.08 -10.19 7.21
N THR A 213 -5.97 -9.43 7.38
CA THR A 213 -5.77 -8.15 6.68
C THR A 213 -5.50 -8.38 5.20
N ALA A 214 -4.71 -9.41 4.85
CA ALA A 214 -4.49 -9.82 3.47
C ALA A 214 -5.80 -10.22 2.79
N GLN A 215 -6.61 -11.07 3.44
CA GLN A 215 -7.91 -11.46 2.90
C GLN A 215 -8.83 -10.26 2.71
N LYS A 216 -8.91 -9.37 3.72
CA LYS A 216 -9.70 -8.13 3.59
C LYS A 216 -9.26 -7.24 2.44
N ALA A 217 -7.96 -7.14 2.18
CA ALA A 217 -7.46 -6.40 1.02
C ALA A 217 -7.92 -7.04 -0.30
N LEU A 218 -7.88 -8.38 -0.40
CA LEU A 218 -8.35 -9.11 -1.58
C LEU A 218 -9.85 -8.95 -1.79
N ASP A 219 -10.64 -9.01 -0.71
CA ASP A 219 -12.10 -8.80 -0.75
C ASP A 219 -12.47 -7.37 -1.23
N LEU A 220 -11.56 -6.41 -1.05
CA LEU A 220 -11.70 -5.03 -1.55
C LEU A 220 -11.01 -4.82 -2.91
N ALA A 221 -10.73 -5.91 -3.63
CA ALA A 221 -10.19 -5.92 -4.98
C ALA A 221 -8.87 -5.15 -5.15
N THR A 222 -7.94 -5.27 -4.17
CA THR A 222 -6.55 -4.80 -4.36
C THR A 222 -5.90 -5.52 -5.56
N ASN A 223 -5.03 -4.82 -6.27
CA ASN A 223 -4.28 -5.40 -7.41
C ASN A 223 -3.09 -6.24 -6.96
N GLY A 224 -2.71 -6.17 -5.68
CA GLY A 224 -1.58 -6.90 -5.15
C GLY A 224 -1.35 -6.70 -3.66
N LEU A 225 -0.40 -7.46 -3.14
CA LEU A 225 0.04 -7.38 -1.75
C LEU A 225 1.55 -7.07 -1.69
N MET A 226 1.93 -6.25 -0.72
CA MET A 226 3.32 -6.06 -0.30
C MET A 226 3.49 -6.60 1.11
N ILE A 227 4.48 -7.47 1.31
CA ILE A 227 4.69 -8.19 2.57
C ILE A 227 6.16 -8.16 2.94
N GLU A 228 6.46 -7.84 4.20
CA GLU A 228 7.81 -7.92 4.73
C GLU A 228 8.15 -9.34 5.13
N SER A 229 9.19 -9.90 4.48
CA SER A 229 9.66 -11.26 4.73
C SER A 229 11.19 -11.29 4.90
N HIS A 230 11.64 -11.88 5.99
CA HIS A 230 13.04 -11.94 6.41
C HIS A 230 13.46 -13.39 6.66
N CYS A 231 14.71 -13.75 6.37
CA CYS A 231 15.21 -15.12 6.60
C CYS A 231 15.15 -15.53 8.08
N ASN A 232 15.35 -14.57 9.00
CA ASN A 232 15.21 -14.74 10.45
C ASN A 232 14.65 -13.46 11.08
N PRO A 233 13.32 -13.27 11.13
CA PRO A 233 12.70 -12.04 11.60
C PRO A 233 13.08 -11.62 13.04
N GLU A 234 13.41 -12.58 13.91
CA GLU A 234 13.69 -12.30 15.33
C GLU A 234 14.98 -11.47 15.55
N VAL A 235 15.89 -11.50 14.58
CA VAL A 235 17.16 -10.74 14.63
C VAL A 235 17.17 -9.56 13.68
N ALA A 236 16.06 -9.27 13.01
CA ALA A 236 15.96 -8.17 12.07
C ALA A 236 16.22 -6.81 12.76
N LEU A 237 17.05 -5.97 12.14
CA LEU A 237 17.41 -4.64 12.66
C LEU A 237 16.27 -3.62 12.56
N THR A 238 15.23 -3.95 11.76
CA THR A 238 14.08 -3.08 11.56
C THR A 238 12.78 -3.88 11.54
N ASP A 239 11.77 -3.36 12.22
CA ASP A 239 10.37 -3.87 12.15
C ASP A 239 10.24 -5.40 12.32
N ALA A 240 11.02 -5.99 13.22
CA ALA A 240 11.11 -7.44 13.49
C ALA A 240 9.73 -8.09 13.77
N GLU A 241 8.86 -7.39 14.49
CA GLU A 241 7.58 -7.91 14.96
C GLU A 241 6.56 -8.16 13.83
N GLN A 242 6.69 -7.44 12.71
CA GLN A 242 5.74 -7.53 11.59
C GLN A 242 6.25 -8.39 10.42
N GLN A 243 7.53 -8.72 10.39
CA GLN A 243 8.13 -9.54 9.35
C GLN A 243 7.84 -11.03 9.57
N ILE A 244 7.63 -11.76 8.50
CA ILE A 244 7.44 -13.23 8.52
C ILE A 244 8.55 -13.94 7.76
N THR A 245 8.74 -15.22 8.04
CA THR A 245 9.68 -16.02 7.23
C THR A 245 9.09 -16.33 5.85
N PRO A 246 9.92 -16.64 4.82
CA PRO A 246 9.43 -17.12 3.53
C PRO A 246 8.54 -18.37 3.64
N ARG A 247 8.77 -19.23 4.65
CA ARG A 247 7.93 -20.38 4.95
C ARG A 247 6.54 -19.94 5.44
N ASP A 248 6.47 -18.98 6.34
CA ASP A 248 5.20 -18.47 6.86
C ASP A 248 4.43 -17.72 5.77
N LEU A 249 5.14 -16.99 4.88
CA LEU A 249 4.56 -16.37 3.70
C LEU A 249 3.89 -17.43 2.79
N ARG A 250 4.56 -18.56 2.53
CA ARG A 250 3.97 -19.67 1.76
C ARG A 250 2.67 -20.15 2.39
N SER A 251 2.66 -20.32 3.71
CA SER A 251 1.47 -20.75 4.46
C SER A 251 0.35 -19.72 4.40
N LEU A 252 0.68 -18.43 4.56
CA LEU A 252 -0.26 -17.32 4.43
C LEU A 252 -0.93 -17.32 3.05
N LEU A 253 -0.14 -17.40 1.99
CA LEU A 253 -0.65 -17.40 0.61
C LEU A 253 -1.55 -18.59 0.31
N ALA A 254 -1.22 -19.77 0.83
CA ALA A 254 -2.03 -20.97 0.64
C ALA A 254 -3.44 -20.89 1.26
N ASN A 255 -3.62 -20.02 2.26
CA ASN A 255 -4.89 -19.83 2.96
C ASN A 255 -5.71 -18.63 2.42
N LEU A 256 -5.20 -17.90 1.41
CA LEU A 256 -5.94 -16.80 0.81
C LEU A 256 -6.92 -17.28 -0.25
N VAL A 257 -8.11 -16.70 -0.23
CA VAL A 257 -9.14 -16.91 -1.26
C VAL A 257 -9.06 -15.75 -2.26
N ILE A 258 -8.64 -16.05 -3.48
CA ILE A 258 -8.59 -15.06 -4.56
C ILE A 258 -9.91 -15.16 -5.33
N HIS A 259 -10.70 -14.09 -5.29
CA HIS A 259 -11.96 -14.02 -6.04
C HIS A 259 -11.67 -13.73 -7.51
N LYS A 260 -12.12 -14.62 -8.39
CA LYS A 260 -12.02 -14.39 -9.85
C LYS A 260 -13.06 -13.35 -10.29
N THR A 261 -12.63 -12.37 -11.06
CA THR A 261 -13.48 -11.31 -11.63
C THR A 261 -14.39 -11.82 -12.79
N ASN A 262 -14.95 -13.02 -12.70
CA ASN A 262 -15.75 -13.58 -13.77
C ASN A 262 -17.16 -14.01 -13.34
N SER A 263 -18.14 -13.07 -13.51
CA SER A 263 -19.43 -13.40 -14.13
C SER A 263 -20.27 -12.13 -14.34
N ASN A 264 -20.55 -11.77 -15.56
CA ASN A 264 -21.46 -10.68 -15.93
C ASN A 264 -22.85 -10.79 -15.24
N ASN A 265 -23.29 -11.98 -14.86
CA ASN A 265 -24.54 -12.19 -14.12
C ASN A 265 -24.44 -11.87 -12.63
N ALA A 266 -23.31 -12.21 -11.98
CA ALA A 266 -23.13 -11.91 -10.55
C ALA A 266 -22.94 -10.40 -10.32
N ASP A 267 -22.22 -9.71 -11.20
CA ASP A 267 -22.05 -8.27 -11.13
C ASP A 267 -23.36 -7.50 -11.28
N PHE A 268 -24.24 -7.95 -12.18
CA PHE A 268 -25.59 -7.37 -12.35
C PHE A 268 -26.43 -7.55 -11.09
N LEU A 269 -26.49 -8.77 -10.54
CA LEU A 269 -27.22 -9.05 -9.29
C LEU A 269 -26.67 -8.27 -8.09
N LEU A 270 -25.32 -8.17 -7.97
CA LEU A 270 -24.66 -7.38 -6.93
C LEU A 270 -24.99 -5.89 -7.07
N GLN A 271 -25.01 -5.36 -8.28
CA GLN A 271 -25.39 -3.97 -8.53
C GLN A 271 -26.84 -3.68 -8.15
N GLU A 272 -27.75 -4.62 -8.46
CA GLU A 272 -29.16 -4.51 -8.07
C GLU A 272 -29.31 -4.51 -6.53
N LEU A 273 -28.62 -5.43 -5.83
CA LEU A 273 -28.65 -5.48 -4.37
C LEU A 273 -28.02 -4.23 -3.71
N ARG A 274 -26.95 -3.68 -4.29
CA ARG A 274 -26.37 -2.40 -3.82
C ARG A 274 -27.36 -1.26 -3.98
N THR A 275 -28.05 -1.18 -5.10
CA THR A 275 -29.11 -0.17 -5.30
C THR A 275 -30.23 -0.30 -4.25
N GLN A 276 -30.59 -1.53 -3.86
CA GLN A 276 -31.58 -1.75 -2.80
C GLN A 276 -31.06 -1.26 -1.44
N ILE A 277 -29.78 -1.49 -1.12
CA ILE A 277 -29.13 -0.97 0.10
C ILE A 277 -29.14 0.56 0.08
N ASP A 278 -28.72 1.19 -1.01
CA ASP A 278 -28.69 2.65 -1.15
C ASP A 278 -30.07 3.27 -0.89
N ASN A 279 -31.13 2.64 -1.44
CA ASN A 279 -32.51 3.09 -1.20
C ASN A 279 -32.91 2.99 0.30
N ILE A 280 -32.52 1.90 0.98
CA ILE A 280 -32.77 1.73 2.41
C ILE A 280 -32.01 2.78 3.23
N ASP A 281 -30.76 3.05 2.87
CA ASP A 281 -29.93 4.05 3.53
C ASP A 281 -30.53 5.46 3.37
N ASP A 282 -31.04 5.80 2.21
CA ASP A 282 -31.77 7.05 1.96
C ASP A 282 -33.04 7.17 2.81
N GLU A 283 -33.82 6.08 2.93
CA GLU A 283 -34.97 6.03 3.82
C GLU A 283 -34.59 6.22 5.30
N LEU A 284 -33.49 5.57 5.74
CA LEU A 284 -32.96 5.74 7.10
C LEU A 284 -32.56 7.19 7.37
N LEU A 285 -31.85 7.83 6.44
CA LEU A 285 -31.47 9.24 6.54
C LEU A 285 -32.70 10.15 6.64
N HIS A 286 -33.74 9.89 5.85
CA HIS A 286 -35.01 10.64 5.90
C HIS A 286 -35.70 10.47 7.26
N LEU A 287 -35.75 9.25 7.79
CA LEU A 287 -36.32 8.96 9.11
C LEU A 287 -35.54 9.65 10.26
N LEU A 288 -34.20 9.66 10.17
CA LEU A 288 -33.34 10.37 11.13
C LEU A 288 -33.56 11.89 11.09
N ALA A 289 -33.68 12.46 9.90
CA ALA A 289 -34.00 13.86 9.73
C ALA A 289 -35.36 14.22 10.37
N LYS A 290 -36.40 13.42 10.11
CA LYS A 290 -37.73 13.57 10.68
C LYS A 290 -37.72 13.43 12.22
N ARG A 291 -36.95 12.46 12.76
CA ARG A 291 -36.77 12.33 14.22
C ARG A 291 -36.10 13.57 14.81
N SER A 292 -35.11 14.15 14.14
CA SER A 292 -34.42 15.37 14.57
C SER A 292 -35.34 16.56 14.61
N GLU A 293 -36.19 16.72 13.59
CA GLU A 293 -37.26 17.76 13.59
C GLU A 293 -38.21 17.64 14.78
N ILE A 294 -38.70 16.41 15.08
CA ILE A 294 -39.59 16.15 16.20
C ILE A 294 -38.87 16.47 17.52
N SER A 295 -37.61 16.05 17.66
CA SER A 295 -36.81 16.37 18.84
C SER A 295 -36.64 17.87 19.05
N SER A 296 -36.43 18.63 17.99
CA SER A 296 -36.32 20.09 18.02
C SER A 296 -37.66 20.72 18.47
N LYS A 297 -38.79 20.24 17.95
CA LYS A 297 -40.14 20.70 18.38
C LYS A 297 -40.37 20.41 19.86
N ILE A 298 -39.99 19.23 20.35
CA ILE A 298 -40.06 18.90 21.79
C ILE A 298 -39.21 19.88 22.60
N GLY A 299 -37.99 20.19 22.14
CA GLY A 299 -37.10 21.15 22.80
C GLY A 299 -37.73 22.56 22.92
N VAL A 300 -38.37 23.03 21.87
CA VAL A 300 -39.11 24.32 21.88
C VAL A 300 -40.23 24.29 22.90
N ILE A 301 -41.09 23.26 22.88
CA ILE A 301 -42.22 23.12 23.82
C ILE A 301 -41.73 23.07 25.27
N LYS A 302 -40.67 22.32 25.55
CA LYS A 302 -40.07 22.27 26.90
C LYS A 302 -39.56 23.63 27.35
N LYS A 303 -38.88 24.36 26.45
CA LYS A 303 -38.39 25.71 26.75
C LYS A 303 -39.50 26.70 27.04
N GLU A 304 -40.56 26.70 26.24
CA GLU A 304 -41.71 27.60 26.40
C GLU A 304 -42.50 27.31 27.68
N ASN A 305 -42.50 26.08 28.17
CA ASN A 305 -43.25 25.67 29.37
C ASN A 305 -42.33 25.43 30.59
N ASN A 306 -41.09 25.90 30.58
CA ASN A 306 -40.10 25.74 31.67
C ASN A 306 -39.94 24.28 32.17
N LEU A 307 -40.09 23.30 31.30
CA LEU A 307 -39.89 21.89 31.63
C LEU A 307 -38.42 21.50 31.57
N ALA A 308 -37.99 20.61 32.44
CA ALA A 308 -36.61 20.11 32.43
C ALA A 308 -36.26 19.41 31.09
N VAL A 309 -35.02 19.63 30.66
CA VAL A 309 -34.49 19.06 29.40
C VAL A 309 -34.23 17.57 29.56
#